data_d90fdb87a82e5530f960ad60c5bb65bf
#
_entry.id   d90fdb87a82e5530f960ad60c5bb65bf
#
_cell.length_a   1.000
_cell.length_b   1.000
_cell.length_c   1.000
_cell.angle_alpha   90.00
_cell.angle_beta   90.00
_cell.angle_gamma   90.00
#
_symmetry.space_group_name_H-M   'P 1'
#
loop_
_entity.id
_entity.type
_entity.pdbx_description
1 polymer ?
#
loop_
_entity_poly.entity_id
_entity_poly.type
_entity_poly.pdbx_seq_one_letter_code
_entity_poly.pdbx_strand_id
1 'polypeptide(L)'
;MTKTKRVAAMMMAAAMGTSMIGVIPAAAEEERETLKLALTQSSMVTDYENNYFTKYLEDKLNINIEFYMLPADAAETRTKVNLMATSNEDLPDVMITDGHLTNEMILQLGDSGFFAPLNDYLNDPEVMPNFNAIPDEDREDILQATTMADGNIYGFAAYEPETWNLTPNRMFINRAWLDKLGLEVPTTTDELKTVLEAFRDGDPNGNGVQDEIGVYGFAGGSYGENTVDALMNAFIFWNGGLSLSDDGTEVIAPFTQDAWREGLTYMNDLYNEGLLSANIFTDDGQQFKAILNQETPIVGLTTAGSLSNWPDVKNNKNFAEMEMIEPLKGPEGVQYTPYNPYVPGQEMYIINGTDKLDLALKFADEFFNIDTGLIERFGEEGVDWTRDPKDLEGQTNAYVEAGLYDKLSMLVISTIWSDNQSQTWRNHGPRYASLEMGNTVYDYSSGNKFDVNDPTQLNAKSYEMYYPKHPENVLPALKYTLEETETIQEQLTTLPTFVDQCMAEFITGARSLDDAGWNAYLDELETMGLSTWLETAQVAYDRTK
;
A
#
# COMPACT_ATOMS: atom_id res chain seq x y z
N MET A 1 -19.51 3.51 69.56
CA MET A 1 -19.62 2.52 70.66
C MET A 1 -19.13 1.20 70.07
N THR A 2 -17.97 0.87 70.41
CA THR A 2 -17.48 -0.16 71.35
C THR A 2 -17.65 -1.57 70.79
N LYS A 3 -16.69 -2.31 70.60
CA LYS A 3 -15.52 -2.94 71.28
C LYS A 3 -15.38 -4.35 70.70
N THR A 4 -14.29 -4.74 70.27
CA THR A 4 -13.11 -5.31 70.86
C THR A 4 -13.07 -6.85 70.94
N LYS A 5 -11.98 -7.43 70.30
CA LYS A 5 -11.01 -8.38 70.83
C LYS A 5 -11.46 -9.85 71.11
N ARG A 6 -10.79 -10.88 70.78
CA ARG A 6 -9.43 -11.45 71.03
C ARG A 6 -9.43 -12.90 70.55
N VAL A 7 -8.42 -13.30 69.78
CA VAL A 7 -7.26 -14.15 70.14
C VAL A 7 -7.54 -15.40 70.96
N ALA A 8 -7.17 -16.57 70.43
CA ALA A 8 -6.34 -17.57 71.08
C ALA A 8 -5.95 -18.72 70.12
N ALA A 9 -4.64 -18.94 70.07
CA ALA A 9 -3.99 -20.14 69.53
C ALA A 9 -4.16 -21.30 70.51
N MET A 10 -4.16 -22.54 69.99
CA MET A 10 -3.63 -23.72 70.75
C MET A 10 -3.11 -24.77 69.78
N MET A 11 -1.84 -25.12 69.99
CA MET A 11 -1.14 -26.27 69.47
C MET A 11 -1.63 -27.58 70.12
N MET A 12 -1.47 -28.71 69.40
CA MET A 12 -0.80 -29.95 69.76
C MET A 12 -1.18 -31.00 68.73
N ALA A 13 -0.26 -31.51 67.94
CA ALA A 13 0.78 -32.50 68.14
C ALA A 13 0.34 -33.93 67.78
N ALA A 14 1.01 -34.42 66.72
CA ALA A 14 1.53 -35.76 66.49
C ALA A 14 0.59 -36.97 66.28
N ALA A 15 0.61 -37.48 65.05
CA ALA A 15 0.75 -38.92 64.81
C ALA A 15 1.43 -39.18 63.47
N MET A 16 2.54 -39.88 63.47
CA MET A 16 3.31 -40.32 62.30
C MET A 16 2.51 -41.30 61.48
N GLY A 17 2.32 -40.98 60.20
CA GLY A 17 1.92 -41.92 59.17
C GLY A 17 2.81 -41.68 57.96
N THR A 18 3.83 -42.52 57.80
CA THR A 18 4.70 -42.58 56.63
C THR A 18 3.90 -43.04 55.42
N SER A 19 3.43 -42.08 54.61
CA SER A 19 3.08 -42.33 53.23
C SER A 19 4.20 -41.74 52.36
N MET A 20 4.93 -42.61 51.67
CA MET A 20 5.79 -42.19 50.55
C MET A 20 4.92 -41.54 49.49
N ILE A 21 4.83 -40.23 49.52
CA ILE A 21 4.39 -39.45 48.35
C ILE A 21 5.63 -39.37 47.46
N GLY A 22 5.60 -40.11 46.36
CA GLY A 22 6.56 -39.92 45.30
C GLY A 22 6.54 -38.43 44.88
N VAL A 23 7.63 -37.75 45.08
CA VAL A 23 7.88 -36.45 44.49
C VAL A 23 7.96 -36.74 43.01
N ILE A 24 6.86 -36.42 42.28
CA ILE A 24 6.93 -36.20 40.86
C ILE A 24 7.83 -34.98 40.74
N PRO A 25 9.01 -35.08 40.10
CA PRO A 25 9.76 -33.86 39.81
C PRO A 25 8.83 -32.98 38.99
N ALA A 26 8.51 -31.79 39.49
CA ALA A 26 8.00 -30.74 38.64
C ALA A 26 8.97 -30.69 37.45
N ALA A 27 8.49 -30.97 36.25
CA ALA A 27 9.27 -30.66 35.07
C ALA A 27 9.74 -29.23 35.26
N ALA A 28 11.03 -29.00 35.26
CA ALA A 28 11.55 -27.64 35.20
C ALA A 28 10.88 -27.03 33.95
N GLU A 29 10.09 -25.98 34.10
CA GLU A 29 9.72 -25.17 32.95
C GLU A 29 11.06 -24.82 32.31
N GLU A 30 11.27 -25.24 31.06
CA GLU A 30 12.41 -24.78 30.29
C GLU A 30 12.28 -23.26 30.23
N GLU A 31 13.31 -22.58 30.70
CA GLU A 31 13.34 -21.12 30.72
C GLU A 31 13.23 -20.67 29.26
N ARG A 32 12.14 -19.95 28.91
CA ARG A 32 11.90 -19.47 27.54
C ARG A 32 13.05 -18.55 27.14
N GLU A 33 13.59 -18.78 25.96
CA GLU A 33 14.60 -17.89 25.38
C GLU A 33 13.96 -16.55 25.02
N THR A 34 14.67 -15.43 25.23
CA THR A 34 14.15 -14.10 24.94
C THR A 34 14.70 -13.61 23.59
N LEU A 35 13.81 -13.23 22.67
CA LEU A 35 14.15 -12.57 21.41
C LEU A 35 13.96 -11.05 21.56
N LYS A 36 15.00 -10.27 21.28
CA LYS A 36 14.92 -8.80 21.23
C LYS A 36 14.42 -8.36 19.86
N LEU A 37 13.25 -7.73 19.82
CA LEU A 37 12.58 -7.30 18.60
C LEU A 37 12.47 -5.77 18.55
N ALA A 38 13.12 -5.14 17.57
CA ALA A 38 12.79 -3.77 17.22
C ALA A 38 11.56 -3.77 16.30
N LEU A 39 10.50 -3.03 16.66
CA LEU A 39 9.24 -3.01 15.94
C LEU A 39 8.74 -1.58 15.78
N THR A 40 8.39 -1.19 14.56
CA THR A 40 7.72 0.09 14.29
C THR A 40 6.37 0.13 15.00
N GLN A 41 6.13 1.21 15.76
CA GLN A 41 4.87 1.35 16.49
C GLN A 41 3.75 1.87 15.60
N SER A 42 2.53 1.42 15.89
CA SER A 42 1.29 1.98 15.34
C SER A 42 0.50 2.68 16.45
N SER A 43 -0.05 3.85 16.17
CA SER A 43 -0.93 4.57 17.11
C SER A 43 -2.24 3.83 17.39
N MET A 44 -2.58 2.84 16.59
CA MET A 44 -3.79 2.02 16.74
C MET A 44 -3.59 0.81 17.66
N VAL A 45 -2.33 0.45 17.98
CA VAL A 45 -2.02 -0.66 18.91
C VAL A 45 -1.82 -0.09 20.31
N THR A 46 -2.66 -0.50 21.24
CA THR A 46 -2.68 0.06 22.59
C THR A 46 -1.69 -0.63 23.55
N ASP A 47 -1.35 -1.88 23.31
CA ASP A 47 -0.43 -2.67 24.12
C ASP A 47 0.25 -3.73 23.24
N TYR A 48 1.57 -3.73 23.13
CA TYR A 48 2.33 -4.71 22.39
C TYR A 48 2.72 -5.92 23.25
N GLU A 49 3.00 -5.72 24.55
CA GLU A 49 3.43 -6.80 25.45
C GLU A 49 2.29 -7.78 25.77
N ASN A 50 1.06 -7.27 25.99
CA ASN A 50 -0.12 -8.07 26.26
C ASN A 50 -1.04 -8.18 25.01
N ASN A 51 -0.50 -7.99 23.83
CA ASN A 51 -1.19 -8.17 22.55
C ASN A 51 -1.47 -9.65 22.29
N TYR A 52 -2.64 -9.96 21.72
CA TYR A 52 -3.01 -11.36 21.44
C TYR A 52 -1.99 -12.03 20.51
N PHE A 53 -1.58 -11.36 19.44
CA PHE A 53 -0.60 -11.89 18.50
C PHE A 53 0.77 -12.11 19.14
N THR A 54 1.21 -11.20 20.02
CA THR A 54 2.45 -11.38 20.81
C THR A 54 2.38 -12.66 21.63
N LYS A 55 1.29 -12.86 22.38
CA LYS A 55 1.12 -14.06 23.20
C LYS A 55 1.03 -15.34 22.38
N TYR A 56 0.37 -15.27 21.22
CA TYR A 56 0.32 -16.36 20.26
C TYR A 56 1.73 -16.78 19.79
N LEU A 57 2.59 -15.81 19.38
CA LEU A 57 3.97 -16.08 18.97
C LEU A 57 4.84 -16.60 20.12
N GLU A 58 4.74 -16.00 21.31
CA GLU A 58 5.47 -16.44 22.50
C GLU A 58 5.16 -17.89 22.85
N ASP A 59 3.89 -18.27 22.81
CA ASP A 59 3.47 -19.64 23.12
C ASP A 59 3.83 -20.61 22.00
N LYS A 60 3.64 -20.22 20.75
CA LYS A 60 3.92 -21.10 19.59
C LYS A 60 5.40 -21.42 19.43
N LEU A 61 6.25 -20.43 19.66
CA LEU A 61 7.70 -20.57 19.51
C LEU A 61 8.41 -20.92 20.84
N ASN A 62 7.70 -20.91 21.95
CA ASN A 62 8.23 -21.09 23.31
C ASN A 62 9.32 -20.08 23.66
N ILE A 63 9.07 -18.79 23.40
CA ILE A 63 9.98 -17.66 23.62
C ILE A 63 9.33 -16.58 24.48
N ASN A 64 10.14 -15.60 24.90
CA ASN A 64 9.67 -14.29 25.32
C ASN A 64 10.08 -13.27 24.28
N ILE A 65 9.26 -12.25 24.03
CA ILE A 65 9.59 -11.13 23.14
C ILE A 65 9.87 -9.89 23.98
N GLU A 66 11.06 -9.33 23.82
CA GLU A 66 11.46 -8.03 24.41
C GLU A 66 11.42 -6.96 23.34
N PHE A 67 10.48 -6.00 23.46
CA PHE A 67 10.27 -4.97 22.45
C PHE A 67 11.19 -3.77 22.59
N TYR A 68 11.72 -3.34 21.46
CA TYR A 68 12.39 -2.08 21.26
C TYR A 68 11.58 -1.27 20.24
N MET A 69 10.77 -0.30 20.72
CA MET A 69 9.84 0.39 19.82
C MET A 69 10.57 1.40 18.94
N LEU A 70 10.34 1.30 17.63
CA LEU A 70 10.74 2.26 16.62
C LEU A 70 9.62 3.30 16.42
N PRO A 71 9.95 4.54 15.98
CA PRO A 71 8.94 5.55 15.67
C PRO A 71 7.96 5.10 14.60
N ALA A 72 6.75 5.65 14.62
CA ALA A 72 5.74 5.41 13.58
C ALA A 72 6.04 6.18 12.27
N ASP A 73 6.78 7.28 12.35
CA ASP A 73 7.19 8.05 11.17
C ASP A 73 8.38 7.41 10.45
N ALA A 74 8.28 7.31 9.12
CA ALA A 74 9.30 6.65 8.30
C ALA A 74 10.66 7.36 8.34
N ALA A 75 10.71 8.69 8.36
CA ALA A 75 11.97 9.43 8.39
C ALA A 75 12.65 9.33 9.76
N GLU A 76 11.85 9.34 10.84
CA GLU A 76 12.34 9.13 12.19
C GLU A 76 12.84 7.69 12.37
N THR A 77 12.13 6.69 11.82
CA THR A 77 12.57 5.29 11.82
C THR A 77 13.90 5.13 11.09
N ARG A 78 14.06 5.68 9.89
CA ARG A 78 15.35 5.65 9.16
C ARG A 78 16.48 6.28 9.95
N THR A 79 16.22 7.43 10.60
CA THR A 79 17.20 8.10 11.46
C THR A 79 17.61 7.21 12.63
N LYS A 80 16.63 6.57 13.28
CA LYS A 80 16.86 5.67 14.42
C LYS A 80 17.69 4.45 14.03
N VAL A 81 17.34 3.81 12.91
CA VAL A 81 18.07 2.64 12.38
C VAL A 81 19.52 2.99 12.04
N ASN A 82 19.77 4.14 11.40
CA ASN A 82 21.14 4.62 11.13
C ASN A 82 21.95 4.86 12.42
N LEU A 83 21.31 5.39 13.46
CA LEU A 83 21.95 5.58 14.77
C LEU A 83 22.30 4.23 15.40
N MET A 84 21.40 3.23 15.33
CA MET A 84 21.66 1.87 15.83
C MET A 84 22.83 1.22 15.09
N ALA A 85 22.84 1.30 13.75
CA ALA A 85 23.93 0.76 12.94
C ALA A 85 25.28 1.42 13.23
N THR A 86 25.27 2.73 13.53
CA THR A 86 26.51 3.48 13.85
C THR A 86 27.02 3.22 15.26
N SER A 87 26.12 3.14 16.25
CA SER A 87 26.50 2.92 17.65
C SER A 87 26.97 1.49 17.90
N ASN A 88 26.36 0.54 17.24
CA ASN A 88 26.59 -0.91 17.40
C ASN A 88 26.49 -1.37 18.88
N GLU A 89 25.64 -0.72 19.67
CA GLU A 89 25.43 -1.01 21.08
C GLU A 89 23.97 -1.40 21.34
N ASP A 90 23.74 -2.41 22.18
CA ASP A 90 22.42 -2.92 22.61
C ASP A 90 21.44 -3.13 21.43
N LEU A 91 21.92 -3.90 20.44
CA LEU A 91 21.16 -4.17 19.23
C LEU A 91 20.05 -5.20 19.48
N PRO A 92 18.92 -5.12 18.76
CA PRO A 92 17.92 -6.18 18.73
C PRO A 92 18.46 -7.41 17.97
N ASP A 93 17.79 -8.54 18.10
CA ASP A 93 18.07 -9.73 17.28
C ASP A 93 17.39 -9.61 15.90
N VAL A 94 16.16 -9.07 15.90
CA VAL A 94 15.31 -8.88 14.72
C VAL A 94 14.75 -7.46 14.70
N MET A 95 14.59 -6.92 13.50
CA MET A 95 14.02 -5.59 13.28
C MET A 95 12.87 -5.67 12.27
N ILE A 96 11.71 -5.12 12.61
CA ILE A 96 10.55 -4.95 11.72
C ILE A 96 10.31 -3.45 11.53
N THR A 97 10.37 -2.98 10.29
CA THR A 97 10.36 -1.54 9.96
C THR A 97 9.15 -1.09 9.16
N ASP A 98 8.17 -1.97 8.92
CA ASP A 98 6.94 -1.65 8.17
C ASP A 98 7.22 -1.01 6.80
N GLY A 99 8.22 -1.54 6.08
CA GLY A 99 8.62 -1.02 4.76
C GLY A 99 9.24 0.39 4.77
N HIS A 100 9.57 0.96 5.93
CA HIS A 100 10.08 2.33 6.03
C HIS A 100 11.51 2.52 5.49
N LEU A 101 12.28 1.44 5.29
CA LEU A 101 13.62 1.54 4.72
C LEU A 101 13.57 1.61 3.20
N THR A 102 14.38 2.49 2.62
CA THR A 102 14.55 2.53 1.16
C THR A 102 15.48 1.42 0.69
N ASN A 103 15.37 1.00 -0.58
CA ASN A 103 16.27 0.00 -1.16
C ASN A 103 17.74 0.39 -1.03
N GLU A 104 18.07 1.67 -1.24
CA GLU A 104 19.40 2.21 -1.03
C GLU A 104 19.89 1.98 0.40
N MET A 105 19.06 2.32 1.40
CA MET A 105 19.42 2.15 2.81
C MET A 105 19.58 0.66 3.18
N ILE A 106 18.71 -0.21 2.66
CA ILE A 106 18.83 -1.66 2.87
C ILE A 106 20.15 -2.16 2.31
N LEU A 107 20.50 -1.76 1.09
CA LEU A 107 21.76 -2.13 0.46
C LEU A 107 22.97 -1.61 1.23
N GLN A 108 22.97 -0.35 1.69
CA GLN A 108 24.03 0.23 2.50
C GLN A 108 24.22 -0.48 3.83
N LEU A 109 23.13 -0.79 4.52
CA LEU A 109 23.16 -1.49 5.81
C LEU A 109 23.58 -2.96 5.65
N GLY A 110 23.20 -3.60 4.54
CA GLY A 110 23.66 -4.93 4.18
C GLY A 110 25.17 -4.97 3.86
N ASP A 111 25.64 -4.08 2.99
CA ASP A 111 27.05 -3.97 2.60
C ASP A 111 27.97 -3.63 3.79
N SER A 112 27.48 -2.78 4.71
CA SER A 112 28.21 -2.48 5.95
C SER A 112 28.21 -3.64 6.97
N GLY A 113 27.47 -4.71 6.70
CA GLY A 113 27.35 -5.87 7.59
C GLY A 113 26.47 -5.66 8.81
N PHE A 114 25.56 -4.68 8.78
CA PHE A 114 24.57 -4.48 9.85
C PHE A 114 23.40 -5.49 9.74
N PHE A 115 22.89 -5.73 8.55
CA PHE A 115 21.92 -6.78 8.28
C PHE A 115 22.58 -8.08 7.82
N ALA A 116 22.07 -9.21 8.26
CA ALA A 116 22.53 -10.52 7.83
C ALA A 116 22.06 -10.80 6.39
N PRO A 117 22.92 -11.31 5.49
CA PRO A 117 22.47 -11.84 4.21
C PRO A 117 21.68 -13.14 4.42
N LEU A 118 20.55 -13.28 3.72
CA LEU A 118 19.58 -14.36 3.94
C LEU A 118 19.63 -15.45 2.85
N ASN A 119 20.40 -15.27 1.79
CA ASN A 119 20.44 -16.16 0.61
C ASN A 119 20.62 -17.65 0.96
N ASP A 120 21.51 -17.95 1.90
CA ASP A 120 21.83 -19.32 2.29
C ASP A 120 20.71 -20.01 3.08
N TYR A 121 19.79 -19.21 3.67
CA TYR A 121 18.73 -19.72 4.56
C TYR A 121 17.37 -19.83 3.85
N LEU A 122 17.02 -18.87 2.98
CA LEU A 122 15.71 -18.78 2.35
C LEU A 122 15.35 -20.01 1.49
N ASN A 123 16.34 -20.62 0.84
CA ASN A 123 16.12 -21.79 -0.01
C ASN A 123 16.34 -23.13 0.72
N ASP A 124 16.54 -23.12 2.04
CA ASP A 124 16.68 -24.32 2.85
C ASP A 124 15.36 -24.67 3.57
N PRO A 125 14.62 -25.72 3.12
CA PRO A 125 13.35 -26.08 3.72
C PRO A 125 13.48 -26.68 5.15
N GLU A 126 14.70 -27.01 5.61
CA GLU A 126 14.94 -27.42 6.99
C GLU A 126 15.04 -26.18 7.91
N VAL A 127 15.48 -25.03 7.37
CA VAL A 127 15.60 -23.74 8.09
C VAL A 127 14.33 -22.92 7.99
N MET A 128 13.76 -22.80 6.77
CA MET A 128 12.61 -21.97 6.45
C MET A 128 11.47 -22.81 5.84
N PRO A 129 10.86 -23.75 6.60
CA PRO A 129 9.85 -24.66 6.07
C PRO A 129 8.57 -23.96 5.59
N ASN A 130 8.10 -22.92 6.26
CA ASN A 130 6.88 -22.20 5.87
C ASN A 130 7.13 -21.36 4.61
N PHE A 131 8.26 -20.66 4.51
CA PHE A 131 8.63 -19.92 3.31
C PHE A 131 8.76 -20.84 2.09
N ASN A 132 9.37 -22.03 2.28
CA ASN A 132 9.51 -23.02 1.22
C ASN A 132 8.22 -23.79 0.90
N ALA A 133 7.16 -23.63 1.69
CA ALA A 133 5.82 -24.12 1.37
C ALA A 133 4.99 -23.16 0.49
N ILE A 134 5.44 -21.92 0.29
CA ILE A 134 4.85 -20.96 -0.65
C ILE A 134 4.94 -21.54 -2.06
N PRO A 135 3.88 -21.43 -2.91
CA PRO A 135 3.94 -21.86 -4.31
C PRO A 135 5.16 -21.28 -5.03
N ASP A 136 5.76 -22.08 -5.91
CA ASP A 136 7.03 -21.72 -6.56
C ASP A 136 6.97 -20.36 -7.28
N GLU A 137 5.86 -20.06 -7.98
CA GLU A 137 5.64 -18.81 -8.70
C GLU A 137 5.69 -17.62 -7.74
N ASP A 138 4.88 -17.63 -6.68
CA ASP A 138 4.83 -16.55 -5.70
C ASP A 138 6.16 -16.39 -4.95
N ARG A 139 6.82 -17.53 -4.65
CA ARG A 139 8.14 -17.51 -3.99
C ARG A 139 9.23 -16.93 -4.88
N GLU A 140 9.21 -17.24 -6.17
CA GLU A 140 10.14 -16.66 -7.16
C GLU A 140 9.94 -15.15 -7.25
N ASP A 141 8.71 -14.67 -7.27
CA ASP A 141 8.37 -13.24 -7.23
C ASP A 141 8.94 -12.55 -5.97
N ILE A 142 8.77 -13.17 -4.80
CA ILE A 142 9.33 -12.65 -3.55
C ILE A 142 10.86 -12.58 -3.63
N LEU A 143 11.52 -13.66 -4.06
CA LEU A 143 12.98 -13.72 -4.15
C LEU A 143 13.51 -12.70 -5.16
N GLN A 144 12.87 -12.57 -6.33
CA GLN A 144 13.24 -11.58 -7.33
C GLN A 144 13.06 -10.16 -6.79
N ALA A 145 11.94 -9.88 -6.14
CA ALA A 145 11.65 -8.55 -5.58
C ALA A 145 12.61 -8.15 -4.45
N THR A 146 13.06 -9.10 -3.63
CA THR A 146 13.92 -8.83 -2.46
C THR A 146 15.42 -8.93 -2.75
N THR A 147 15.85 -9.56 -3.86
CA THR A 147 17.26 -9.60 -4.25
C THR A 147 17.75 -8.19 -4.59
N MET A 148 18.75 -7.70 -3.88
CA MET A 148 19.34 -6.38 -4.08
C MET A 148 20.34 -6.38 -5.25
N ALA A 149 20.83 -5.19 -5.65
CA ALA A 149 21.73 -5.04 -6.79
C ALA A 149 23.09 -5.77 -6.64
N ASP A 150 23.49 -6.07 -5.41
CA ASP A 150 24.68 -6.86 -5.09
C ASP A 150 24.43 -8.38 -5.12
N GLY A 151 23.21 -8.82 -5.42
CA GLY A 151 22.79 -10.21 -5.46
C GLY A 151 22.40 -10.81 -4.11
N ASN A 152 22.45 -10.03 -3.03
CA ASN A 152 22.04 -10.48 -1.70
C ASN A 152 20.58 -10.13 -1.41
N ILE A 153 19.98 -10.89 -0.49
CA ILE A 153 18.68 -10.63 0.13
C ILE A 153 18.94 -10.32 1.59
N TYR A 154 18.47 -9.18 2.07
CA TYR A 154 18.70 -8.74 3.45
C TYR A 154 17.43 -8.72 4.30
N GLY A 155 16.25 -8.77 3.70
CA GLY A 155 14.98 -8.68 4.42
C GLY A 155 13.95 -9.69 3.93
N PHE A 156 13.06 -10.05 4.85
CA PHE A 156 11.87 -10.83 4.56
C PHE A 156 10.74 -9.89 4.14
N ALA A 157 10.02 -10.26 3.08
CA ALA A 157 8.98 -9.42 2.50
C ALA A 157 7.57 -9.79 2.94
N ALA A 158 6.68 -8.80 2.88
CA ALA A 158 5.25 -9.05 2.81
C ALA A 158 4.85 -9.33 1.35
N TYR A 159 4.17 -10.44 1.11
CA TYR A 159 3.57 -10.79 -0.17
C TYR A 159 2.07 -10.95 -0.01
N GLU A 160 1.35 -9.98 -0.54
CA GLU A 160 -0.10 -9.91 -0.44
C GLU A 160 -0.64 -9.10 -1.61
N PRO A 161 -0.67 -9.68 -2.83
CA PRO A 161 -1.11 -8.98 -4.02
C PRO A 161 -2.62 -8.67 -3.94
N GLU A 162 -2.97 -7.43 -4.18
CA GLU A 162 -4.35 -6.94 -4.23
C GLU A 162 -4.61 -6.30 -5.59
N THR A 163 -5.48 -6.90 -6.39
CA THR A 163 -5.69 -6.50 -7.79
C THR A 163 -6.17 -5.07 -7.95
N TRP A 164 -7.00 -4.56 -7.02
CA TRP A 164 -7.50 -3.19 -7.11
C TRP A 164 -6.44 -2.11 -6.81
N ASN A 165 -5.34 -2.46 -6.12
CA ASN A 165 -4.25 -1.53 -5.86
C ASN A 165 -3.34 -1.30 -7.06
N LEU A 166 -3.41 -2.17 -8.06
CA LEU A 166 -2.58 -2.05 -9.28
C LEU A 166 -2.99 -0.86 -10.15
N THR A 167 -4.28 -0.46 -10.11
CA THR A 167 -4.83 0.64 -10.91
C THR A 167 -5.67 1.58 -10.03
N PRO A 168 -5.03 2.39 -9.16
CA PRO A 168 -5.76 3.15 -8.16
C PRO A 168 -6.49 4.39 -8.70
N ASN A 169 -6.12 4.94 -9.87
CA ASN A 169 -6.68 6.19 -10.39
C ASN A 169 -8.04 5.98 -11.07
N ARG A 170 -9.06 5.59 -10.31
CA ARG A 170 -10.41 5.34 -10.82
C ARG A 170 -11.17 6.64 -11.02
N MET A 171 -11.72 6.85 -12.21
CA MET A 171 -12.50 8.03 -12.55
C MET A 171 -13.96 7.88 -12.12
N PHE A 172 -14.50 8.91 -11.49
CA PHE A 172 -15.90 9.02 -11.09
C PHE A 172 -16.51 10.27 -11.71
N ILE A 173 -17.64 10.10 -12.41
CA ILE A 173 -18.41 11.20 -13.02
C ILE A 173 -19.76 11.35 -12.34
N ASN A 174 -20.27 12.57 -12.21
CA ASN A 174 -21.60 12.80 -11.64
C ASN A 174 -22.69 12.32 -12.59
N ARG A 175 -23.22 11.13 -12.32
CA ARG A 175 -24.26 10.49 -13.13
C ARG A 175 -25.58 11.24 -13.04
N ALA A 176 -25.94 11.77 -11.88
CA ALA A 176 -27.17 12.53 -11.73
C ALA A 176 -27.19 13.81 -12.60
N TRP A 177 -26.02 14.43 -12.80
CA TRP A 177 -25.87 15.58 -13.71
C TRP A 177 -26.01 15.18 -15.17
N LEU A 178 -25.40 14.06 -15.58
CA LEU A 178 -25.58 13.52 -16.94
C LEU A 178 -27.06 13.26 -17.24
N ASP A 179 -27.75 12.55 -16.35
CA ASP A 179 -29.17 12.23 -16.50
C ASP A 179 -30.05 13.48 -16.59
N LYS A 180 -29.78 14.50 -15.74
CA LYS A 180 -30.52 15.76 -15.74
C LYS A 180 -30.35 16.55 -17.03
N LEU A 181 -29.16 16.50 -17.63
CA LEU A 181 -28.83 17.21 -18.87
C LEU A 181 -29.09 16.36 -20.12
N GLY A 182 -29.47 15.09 -19.96
CA GLY A 182 -29.72 14.14 -21.05
C GLY A 182 -28.47 13.76 -21.82
N LEU A 183 -27.33 13.64 -21.11
CA LEU A 183 -26.02 13.31 -21.66
C LEU A 183 -25.68 11.84 -21.38
N GLU A 184 -24.92 11.23 -22.28
CA GLU A 184 -24.33 9.90 -22.08
C GLU A 184 -23.00 10.01 -21.31
N VAL A 185 -22.56 8.88 -20.74
CA VAL A 185 -21.24 8.76 -20.10
C VAL A 185 -20.16 8.95 -21.18
N PRO A 186 -19.20 9.87 -20.99
CA PRO A 186 -18.13 10.09 -21.97
C PRO A 186 -17.17 8.89 -22.01
N THR A 187 -16.74 8.52 -23.20
CA THR A 187 -15.77 7.44 -23.45
C THR A 187 -14.46 7.96 -24.06
N THR A 188 -14.48 9.20 -24.54
CA THR A 188 -13.32 9.88 -25.15
C THR A 188 -13.05 11.21 -24.47
N THR A 189 -11.85 11.74 -24.66
CA THR A 189 -11.45 13.07 -24.17
C THR A 189 -12.32 14.18 -24.77
N ASP A 190 -12.71 14.07 -26.06
CA ASP A 190 -13.58 15.07 -26.72
C ASP A 190 -15.00 15.05 -26.18
N GLU A 191 -15.55 13.84 -25.94
CA GLU A 191 -16.85 13.68 -25.29
C GLU A 191 -16.82 14.23 -23.86
N LEU A 192 -15.75 13.96 -23.10
CA LEU A 192 -15.60 14.52 -21.75
C LEU A 192 -15.62 16.05 -21.81
N LYS A 193 -14.86 16.69 -22.69
CA LYS A 193 -14.85 18.15 -22.82
C LYS A 193 -16.27 18.68 -23.04
N THR A 194 -17.02 18.07 -23.97
CA THR A 194 -18.43 18.44 -24.25
C THR A 194 -19.33 18.29 -23.02
N VAL A 195 -19.17 17.21 -22.25
CA VAL A 195 -19.90 17.00 -20.99
C VAL A 195 -19.57 18.05 -19.96
N LEU A 196 -18.28 18.38 -19.78
CA LEU A 196 -17.83 19.37 -18.82
C LEU A 196 -18.34 20.80 -19.16
N GLU A 197 -18.37 21.15 -20.46
CA GLU A 197 -18.99 22.41 -20.92
C GLU A 197 -20.48 22.46 -20.53
N ALA A 198 -21.21 21.37 -20.75
CA ALA A 198 -22.61 21.26 -20.36
C ALA A 198 -22.82 21.30 -18.83
N PHE A 199 -21.92 20.75 -18.05
CA PHE A 199 -21.95 20.86 -16.58
C PHE A 199 -21.77 22.31 -16.15
N ARG A 200 -20.75 23.00 -16.67
CA ARG A 200 -20.48 24.43 -16.37
C ARG A 200 -21.67 25.32 -16.70
N ASP A 201 -22.31 25.13 -17.87
CA ASP A 201 -23.30 26.04 -18.42
C ASP A 201 -24.74 25.68 -18.02
N GLY A 202 -24.97 24.45 -17.48
CA GLY A 202 -26.31 23.88 -17.31
C GLY A 202 -26.91 23.94 -15.91
N ASP A 203 -26.20 24.40 -14.88
CA ASP A 203 -26.64 24.36 -13.47
C ASP A 203 -27.24 22.97 -13.10
N PRO A 204 -26.46 21.87 -13.28
CA PRO A 204 -26.98 20.54 -13.04
C PRO A 204 -27.26 20.25 -11.56
N ASN A 205 -26.58 20.89 -10.60
CA ASN A 205 -26.90 20.78 -9.19
C ASN A 205 -28.21 21.53 -8.82
N GLY A 206 -28.65 22.51 -9.65
CA GLY A 206 -29.93 23.18 -9.55
C GLY A 206 -30.01 24.20 -8.41
N ASN A 207 -28.87 24.72 -7.96
CA ASN A 207 -28.83 25.68 -6.87
C ASN A 207 -28.94 27.15 -7.37
N GLY A 208 -28.88 27.39 -8.68
CA GLY A 208 -28.96 28.70 -9.32
C GLY A 208 -27.69 29.53 -9.19
N VAL A 209 -26.58 28.89 -8.82
CA VAL A 209 -25.23 29.48 -8.72
C VAL A 209 -24.34 28.73 -9.70
N GLN A 210 -23.50 29.46 -10.43
CA GLN A 210 -22.50 28.86 -11.32
C GLN A 210 -21.27 28.49 -10.47
N ASP A 211 -21.34 27.35 -9.77
CA ASP A 211 -20.30 26.86 -8.86
C ASP A 211 -19.85 25.42 -9.19
N GLU A 212 -20.29 24.90 -10.34
CA GLU A 212 -19.88 23.58 -10.80
C GLU A 212 -18.39 23.52 -11.13
N ILE A 213 -17.69 22.56 -10.53
CA ILE A 213 -16.31 22.24 -10.82
C ILE A 213 -16.31 21.05 -11.81
N GLY A 214 -15.88 21.29 -13.05
CA GLY A 214 -15.88 20.26 -14.09
C GLY A 214 -15.00 19.08 -13.70
N VAL A 215 -13.69 19.30 -13.61
CA VAL A 215 -12.68 18.33 -13.16
C VAL A 215 -12.05 18.81 -11.86
N TYR A 216 -12.05 17.94 -10.87
CA TYR A 216 -11.40 18.16 -9.57
C TYR A 216 -10.53 16.97 -9.18
N GLY A 217 -9.55 17.19 -8.34
CA GLY A 217 -8.64 16.20 -7.85
C GLY A 217 -7.65 16.79 -6.86
N PHE A 218 -6.64 16.01 -6.53
CA PHE A 218 -5.57 16.39 -5.62
C PHE A 218 -4.24 15.88 -6.18
N ALA A 219 -3.45 16.74 -6.82
CA ALA A 219 -2.19 16.37 -7.47
C ALA A 219 -1.15 15.78 -6.51
N GLY A 220 -1.14 16.21 -5.24
CA GLY A 220 -0.32 15.63 -4.19
C GLY A 220 -0.85 14.31 -3.60
N GLY A 221 -1.94 13.76 -4.13
CA GLY A 221 -2.54 12.52 -3.68
C GLY A 221 -1.69 11.30 -4.03
N SER A 222 -1.53 10.40 -3.07
CA SER A 222 -0.69 9.20 -3.22
C SER A 222 -1.46 7.93 -3.58
N TYR A 223 -2.79 7.99 -3.59
CA TYR A 223 -3.63 6.82 -3.81
C TYR A 223 -4.85 7.13 -4.69
N GLY A 224 -4.58 7.48 -5.94
CA GLY A 224 -5.59 7.63 -6.98
C GLY A 224 -6.31 8.96 -7.03
N GLU A 225 -5.99 9.94 -6.19
CA GLU A 225 -6.65 11.25 -6.18
C GLU A 225 -6.13 12.20 -7.27
N ASN A 226 -5.00 11.86 -7.92
CA ASN A 226 -4.41 12.68 -8.97
C ASN A 226 -5.14 12.50 -10.30
N THR A 227 -6.12 13.35 -10.56
CA THR A 227 -6.93 13.32 -11.79
C THR A 227 -6.14 13.73 -13.03
N VAL A 228 -5.08 14.53 -12.86
CA VAL A 228 -4.19 14.94 -13.96
C VAL A 228 -3.47 13.74 -14.57
N ASP A 229 -2.94 12.85 -13.73
CA ASP A 229 -2.30 11.60 -14.18
C ASP A 229 -3.29 10.71 -14.92
N ALA A 230 -4.51 10.59 -14.40
CA ALA A 230 -5.54 9.80 -15.05
C ALA A 230 -5.89 10.34 -16.45
N LEU A 231 -6.00 11.66 -16.61
CA LEU A 231 -6.26 12.30 -17.91
C LEU A 231 -5.07 12.17 -18.87
N MET A 232 -3.83 12.26 -18.38
CA MET A 232 -2.62 12.09 -19.19
C MET A 232 -2.57 10.70 -19.85
N ASN A 233 -3.09 9.68 -19.18
CA ASN A 233 -3.11 8.30 -19.65
C ASN A 233 -4.05 8.06 -20.88
N ALA A 234 -4.84 9.07 -21.29
CA ALA A 234 -5.53 9.06 -22.57
C ALA A 234 -4.60 9.41 -23.75
N PHE A 235 -3.39 9.91 -23.51
CA PHE A 235 -2.44 10.35 -24.53
C PHE A 235 -1.18 9.48 -24.55
N ILE A 236 -0.63 9.16 -23.40
CA ILE A 236 0.56 8.34 -23.23
C ILE A 236 0.49 7.63 -21.88
N PHE A 237 1.08 6.44 -21.77
CA PHE A 237 1.22 5.81 -20.46
C PHE A 237 2.09 6.68 -19.54
N TRP A 238 1.52 7.09 -18.43
CA TRP A 238 2.13 7.96 -17.45
C TRP A 238 1.89 7.44 -16.04
N ASN A 239 2.95 7.21 -15.30
CA ASN A 239 2.91 6.72 -13.93
C ASN A 239 3.86 7.50 -13.00
N GLY A 240 4.05 8.81 -13.29
CA GLY A 240 4.84 9.70 -12.44
C GLY A 240 6.36 9.62 -12.64
N GLY A 241 6.89 8.90 -13.66
CA GLY A 241 8.33 8.74 -13.81
C GLY A 241 8.79 8.21 -15.16
N LEU A 242 9.87 7.44 -15.13
CA LEU A 242 10.37 6.72 -16.31
C LEU A 242 9.42 5.56 -16.68
N SER A 243 9.47 5.15 -17.92
CA SER A 243 8.66 4.05 -18.46
C SER A 243 9.50 3.20 -19.41
N LEU A 244 8.86 2.20 -20.02
CA LEU A 244 9.47 1.45 -21.12
C LEU A 244 8.90 1.90 -22.47
N SER A 245 9.71 1.72 -23.51
CA SER A 245 9.25 1.73 -24.90
C SER A 245 8.21 0.63 -25.12
N ASP A 246 7.35 0.78 -26.13
CA ASP A 246 6.27 -0.18 -26.44
C ASP A 246 6.79 -1.61 -26.64
N ASP A 247 8.00 -1.78 -27.16
CA ASP A 247 8.63 -3.10 -27.34
C ASP A 247 9.36 -3.63 -26.10
N GLY A 248 9.36 -2.87 -24.99
CA GLY A 248 9.97 -3.24 -23.73
C GLY A 248 11.50 -3.24 -23.74
N THR A 249 12.17 -2.63 -24.73
CA THR A 249 13.62 -2.71 -24.86
C THR A 249 14.37 -1.55 -24.24
N GLU A 250 13.77 -0.36 -24.22
CA GLU A 250 14.41 0.89 -23.80
C GLU A 250 13.66 1.55 -22.64
N VAL A 251 14.43 2.08 -21.68
CA VAL A 251 13.88 2.98 -20.65
C VAL A 251 13.72 4.37 -21.25
N ILE A 252 12.52 4.90 -21.18
CA ILE A 252 12.17 6.20 -21.75
C ILE A 252 11.65 7.17 -20.68
N ALA A 253 11.68 8.47 -21.02
CA ALA A 253 11.04 9.53 -20.25
C ALA A 253 9.77 9.98 -20.98
N PRO A 254 8.55 9.52 -20.61
CA PRO A 254 7.30 9.89 -21.27
C PRO A 254 7.09 11.41 -21.33
N PHE A 255 7.54 12.10 -20.30
CA PHE A 255 7.44 13.57 -20.16
C PHE A 255 8.29 14.37 -21.16
N THR A 256 9.05 13.69 -22.05
CA THR A 256 9.76 14.34 -23.17
C THR A 256 9.10 14.09 -24.53
N GLN A 257 8.01 13.30 -24.57
CA GLN A 257 7.38 12.86 -25.81
C GLN A 257 6.30 13.85 -26.28
N ASP A 258 6.08 13.93 -27.60
CA ASP A 258 5.05 14.79 -28.19
C ASP A 258 3.64 14.43 -27.67
N ALA A 259 3.36 13.15 -27.47
CA ALA A 259 2.08 12.69 -26.92
C ALA A 259 1.81 13.23 -25.50
N TRP A 260 2.85 13.36 -24.66
CA TRP A 260 2.72 13.99 -23.34
C TRP A 260 2.44 15.49 -23.45
N ARG A 261 3.09 16.17 -24.41
CA ARG A 261 2.79 17.57 -24.75
C ARG A 261 1.34 17.76 -25.23
N GLU A 262 0.80 16.81 -26.02
CA GLU A 262 -0.60 16.82 -26.45
C GLU A 262 -1.55 16.69 -25.25
N GLY A 263 -1.27 15.80 -24.30
CA GLY A 263 -2.01 15.68 -23.05
C GLY A 263 -2.00 16.97 -22.22
N LEU A 264 -0.86 17.64 -22.12
CA LEU A 264 -0.75 18.95 -21.47
C LEU A 264 -1.58 20.01 -22.21
N THR A 265 -1.57 20.00 -23.54
CA THR A 265 -2.34 20.95 -24.35
C THR A 265 -3.84 20.77 -24.12
N TYR A 266 -4.32 19.53 -24.10
CA TYR A 266 -5.71 19.22 -23.78
C TYR A 266 -6.10 19.73 -22.38
N MET A 267 -5.29 19.48 -21.37
CA MET A 267 -5.56 19.93 -20.00
C MET A 267 -5.44 21.45 -19.84
N ASN A 268 -4.53 22.11 -20.58
CA ASN A 268 -4.45 23.56 -20.64
C ASN A 268 -5.73 24.17 -21.28
N ASP A 269 -6.28 23.56 -22.32
CA ASP A 269 -7.55 23.97 -22.91
C ASP A 269 -8.69 23.84 -21.91
N LEU A 270 -8.79 22.70 -21.18
CA LEU A 270 -9.78 22.53 -20.11
C LEU A 270 -9.64 23.61 -19.03
N TYR A 271 -8.41 23.91 -18.62
CA TYR A 271 -8.12 24.93 -17.61
C TYR A 271 -8.55 26.33 -18.09
N ASN A 272 -8.16 26.72 -19.32
CA ASN A 272 -8.47 28.03 -19.89
C ASN A 272 -9.98 28.24 -20.07
N GLU A 273 -10.76 27.19 -20.27
CA GLU A 273 -12.21 27.24 -20.37
C GLU A 273 -12.91 27.11 -19.00
N GLY A 274 -12.16 27.02 -17.90
CA GLY A 274 -12.69 26.86 -16.54
C GLY A 274 -13.32 25.51 -16.26
N LEU A 275 -12.96 24.47 -17.04
CA LEU A 275 -13.46 23.10 -16.91
C LEU A 275 -12.59 22.26 -15.97
N LEU A 276 -11.33 22.65 -15.76
CA LEU A 276 -10.40 22.04 -14.84
C LEU A 276 -10.04 23.02 -13.72
N SER A 277 -10.18 22.57 -12.47
CA SER A 277 -9.91 23.41 -11.30
C SER A 277 -8.41 23.64 -11.09
N ALA A 278 -8.00 24.91 -10.91
CA ALA A 278 -6.64 25.24 -10.51
C ALA A 278 -6.26 24.68 -9.13
N ASN A 279 -7.24 24.47 -8.29
CA ASN A 279 -7.04 23.99 -6.92
C ASN A 279 -6.44 22.58 -6.87
N ILE A 280 -6.51 21.80 -7.95
CA ILE A 280 -5.86 20.48 -8.06
C ILE A 280 -4.38 20.53 -7.66
N PHE A 281 -3.68 21.65 -7.99
CA PHE A 281 -2.24 21.79 -7.73
C PHE A 281 -1.90 22.42 -6.37
N THR A 282 -2.90 22.89 -5.62
CA THR A 282 -2.68 23.65 -4.37
C THR A 282 -3.42 23.10 -3.16
N ASP A 283 -4.52 22.38 -3.38
CA ASP A 283 -5.31 21.79 -2.31
C ASP A 283 -4.56 20.59 -1.71
N ASP A 284 -4.76 20.36 -0.43
CA ASP A 284 -4.32 19.17 0.28
C ASP A 284 -5.45 18.13 0.41
N GLY A 285 -5.15 16.97 0.96
CA GLY A 285 -6.11 15.90 1.15
C GLY A 285 -7.31 16.27 2.05
N GLN A 286 -7.17 17.23 2.96
CA GLN A 286 -8.28 17.70 3.79
C GLN A 286 -9.20 18.64 3.00
N GLN A 287 -8.63 19.53 2.18
CA GLN A 287 -9.37 20.39 1.28
C GLN A 287 -10.10 19.58 0.23
N PHE A 288 -9.42 18.59 -0.37
CA PHE A 288 -10.05 17.63 -1.29
C PHE A 288 -11.29 16.96 -0.67
N LYS A 289 -11.15 16.38 0.54
CA LYS A 289 -12.26 15.76 1.27
C LYS A 289 -13.37 16.76 1.62
N ALA A 290 -13.03 18.01 1.95
CA ALA A 290 -14.01 19.03 2.28
C ALA A 290 -14.88 19.40 1.06
N ILE A 291 -14.30 19.51 -0.13
CA ILE A 291 -15.03 19.74 -1.38
C ILE A 291 -15.95 18.57 -1.72
N LEU A 292 -15.45 17.33 -1.59
CA LEU A 292 -16.24 16.13 -1.86
C LEU A 292 -17.35 15.88 -0.81
N ASN A 293 -17.34 16.56 0.34
CA ASN A 293 -18.34 16.41 1.41
C ASN A 293 -19.35 17.56 1.47
N GLN A 294 -19.44 18.40 0.47
CA GLN A 294 -20.42 19.48 0.45
C GLN A 294 -21.84 18.94 0.35
N GLU A 295 -22.79 19.63 1.01
CA GLU A 295 -24.20 19.21 1.02
C GLU A 295 -24.85 19.30 -0.37
N THR A 296 -24.46 20.29 -1.16
CA THR A 296 -24.80 20.40 -2.59
C THR A 296 -23.61 19.90 -3.38
N PRO A 297 -23.73 18.80 -4.15
CA PRO A 297 -22.67 18.35 -5.03
C PRO A 297 -22.26 19.44 -6.02
N ILE A 298 -20.96 19.71 -6.10
CA ILE A 298 -20.39 20.71 -7.02
C ILE A 298 -19.31 20.14 -7.93
N VAL A 299 -18.98 18.83 -7.82
CA VAL A 299 -17.91 18.19 -8.60
C VAL A 299 -18.53 17.32 -9.69
N GLY A 300 -18.12 17.57 -10.95
CA GLY A 300 -18.55 16.81 -12.12
C GLY A 300 -17.76 15.52 -12.33
N LEU A 301 -16.42 15.61 -12.26
CA LEU A 301 -15.50 14.46 -12.40
C LEU A 301 -14.36 14.57 -11.39
N THR A 302 -14.02 13.44 -10.79
CA THR A 302 -12.85 13.30 -9.91
C THR A 302 -12.26 11.90 -10.01
N THR A 303 -11.12 11.66 -9.37
CA THR A 303 -10.54 10.32 -9.21
C THR A 303 -10.37 9.94 -7.74
N ALA A 304 -10.42 8.65 -7.45
CA ALA A 304 -10.23 8.12 -6.10
C ALA A 304 -9.76 6.67 -6.13
N GLY A 305 -8.77 6.34 -5.33
CA GLY A 305 -8.19 4.99 -5.23
C GLY A 305 -8.94 4.07 -4.28
N SER A 306 -9.62 4.62 -3.29
CA SER A 306 -10.43 3.85 -2.36
C SER A 306 -11.60 4.67 -1.83
N LEU A 307 -12.50 3.99 -1.12
CA LEU A 307 -13.61 4.66 -0.45
C LEU A 307 -13.17 5.57 0.69
N SER A 308 -11.98 5.35 1.26
CA SER A 308 -11.42 6.23 2.28
C SER A 308 -11.09 7.64 1.76
N ASN A 309 -11.00 7.82 0.45
CA ASN A 309 -10.88 9.14 -0.17
C ASN A 309 -12.17 9.96 -0.07
N TRP A 310 -13.32 9.30 0.07
CA TRP A 310 -14.63 9.92 0.22
C TRP A 310 -15.03 10.04 1.69
N PRO A 311 -15.23 11.26 2.22
CA PRO A 311 -15.70 11.39 3.60
C PRO A 311 -17.14 10.89 3.74
N ASP A 312 -17.42 10.21 4.85
CA ASP A 312 -18.77 9.72 5.23
C ASP A 312 -19.55 9.06 4.07
N VAL A 313 -18.94 8.08 3.41
CA VAL A 313 -19.45 7.43 2.19
C VAL A 313 -20.96 7.11 2.25
N LYS A 314 -21.47 6.68 3.41
CA LYS A 314 -22.88 6.29 3.58
C LYS A 314 -23.86 7.47 3.43
N ASN A 315 -23.42 8.68 3.79
CA ASN A 315 -24.26 9.89 3.77
C ASN A 315 -23.75 10.94 2.76
N ASN A 316 -22.62 10.67 2.08
CA ASN A 316 -22.03 11.60 1.13
C ASN A 316 -22.87 11.70 -0.14
N LYS A 317 -23.46 12.89 -0.37
CA LYS A 317 -24.31 13.12 -1.54
C LYS A 317 -23.53 13.13 -2.85
N ASN A 318 -22.30 13.64 -2.84
CA ASN A 318 -21.45 13.59 -4.04
C ASN A 318 -21.20 12.14 -4.44
N PHE A 319 -20.78 11.30 -3.47
CA PHE A 319 -20.52 9.89 -3.76
C PHE A 319 -21.77 9.16 -4.28
N ALA A 320 -22.93 9.45 -3.70
CA ALA A 320 -24.20 8.82 -4.09
C ALA A 320 -24.64 9.16 -5.54
N GLU A 321 -24.16 10.28 -6.09
CA GLU A 321 -24.44 10.73 -7.45
C GLU A 321 -23.38 10.31 -8.47
N MET A 322 -22.23 9.77 -8.01
CA MET A 322 -21.10 9.40 -8.86
C MET A 322 -21.25 8.00 -9.45
N GLU A 323 -20.80 7.85 -10.68
CA GLU A 323 -20.62 6.58 -11.37
C GLU A 323 -19.14 6.43 -11.75
N MET A 324 -18.57 5.25 -11.48
CA MET A 324 -17.22 4.91 -11.94
C MET A 324 -17.26 4.62 -13.44
N ILE A 325 -16.38 5.28 -14.20
CA ILE A 325 -16.29 5.15 -15.67
C ILE A 325 -14.96 4.52 -16.06
N GLU A 326 -14.92 3.95 -17.27
CA GLU A 326 -13.66 3.46 -17.85
C GLU A 326 -12.66 4.60 -18.09
N PRO A 327 -11.34 4.31 -18.13
CA PRO A 327 -10.36 5.26 -18.63
C PRO A 327 -10.77 5.80 -20.01
N LEU A 328 -10.55 7.09 -20.23
CA LEU A 328 -10.94 7.75 -21.47
C LEU A 328 -10.00 7.38 -22.61
N LYS A 329 -10.54 7.30 -23.81
CA LYS A 329 -9.76 7.14 -25.03
C LYS A 329 -9.37 8.52 -25.58
N GLY A 330 -8.09 8.71 -25.81
CA GLY A 330 -7.54 9.90 -26.46
C GLY A 330 -7.69 9.92 -27.99
N PRO A 331 -7.26 11.02 -28.64
CA PRO A 331 -7.41 11.20 -30.10
C PRO A 331 -6.73 10.12 -30.93
N GLU A 332 -5.56 9.65 -30.51
CA GLU A 332 -4.78 8.59 -31.19
C GLU A 332 -5.25 7.17 -30.81
N GLY A 333 -6.32 7.05 -30.02
CA GLY A 333 -6.88 5.76 -29.58
C GLY A 333 -6.22 5.16 -28.35
N VAL A 334 -5.27 5.84 -27.72
CA VAL A 334 -4.64 5.47 -26.45
C VAL A 334 -5.69 5.47 -25.33
N GLN A 335 -5.67 4.47 -24.49
CA GLN A 335 -6.61 4.29 -23.39
C GLN A 335 -5.92 3.54 -22.26
N TYR A 336 -5.00 4.22 -21.57
CA TYR A 336 -4.28 3.67 -20.43
C TYR A 336 -4.87 4.16 -19.11
N THR A 337 -4.38 3.61 -18.03
CA THR A 337 -4.55 4.06 -16.65
C THR A 337 -3.20 4.00 -15.95
N PRO A 338 -2.91 4.85 -14.96
CA PRO A 338 -1.77 4.64 -14.09
C PRO A 338 -1.78 3.22 -13.53
N TYR A 339 -0.64 2.56 -13.57
CA TYR A 339 -0.49 1.17 -13.15
C TYR A 339 0.71 1.01 -12.24
N ASN A 340 0.47 0.49 -11.05
CA ASN A 340 1.49 0.23 -10.05
C ASN A 340 1.71 -1.29 -9.95
N PRO A 341 2.74 -1.86 -10.59
CA PRO A 341 3.08 -3.27 -10.41
C PRO A 341 3.22 -3.58 -8.92
N TYR A 342 2.67 -4.71 -8.51
CA TYR A 342 2.87 -5.15 -7.13
C TYR A 342 4.34 -5.54 -6.93
N VAL A 343 4.95 -4.97 -5.91
CA VAL A 343 6.33 -5.28 -5.52
C VAL A 343 6.33 -5.63 -4.03
N PRO A 344 6.67 -6.87 -3.67
CA PRO A 344 6.81 -7.27 -2.27
C PRO A 344 7.82 -6.36 -1.55
N GLY A 345 7.37 -5.71 -0.47
CA GLY A 345 8.22 -4.83 0.34
C GLY A 345 8.99 -5.60 1.41
N GLN A 346 10.28 -5.31 1.59
CA GLN A 346 11.06 -5.87 2.68
C GLN A 346 10.68 -5.18 4.00
N GLU A 347 10.27 -5.96 4.98
CA GLU A 347 9.75 -5.44 6.26
C GLU A 347 10.54 -5.90 7.48
N MET A 348 11.12 -7.11 7.46
CA MET A 348 11.83 -7.68 8.59
C MET A 348 13.27 -7.99 8.24
N TYR A 349 14.18 -7.70 9.15
CA TYR A 349 15.63 -7.88 9.00
C TYR A 349 16.19 -8.59 10.22
N ILE A 350 17.20 -9.46 10.02
CA ILE A 350 17.98 -10.05 11.11
C ILE A 350 19.26 -9.23 11.27
N ILE A 351 19.58 -8.84 12.51
CA ILE A 351 20.82 -8.13 12.80
C ILE A 351 21.98 -9.10 12.72
N ASN A 352 22.96 -8.76 11.89
CA ASN A 352 24.12 -9.61 11.66
C ASN A 352 24.97 -9.74 12.95
N GLY A 353 25.39 -10.95 13.25
CA GLY A 353 26.16 -11.27 14.45
C GLY A 353 25.34 -11.44 15.72
N THR A 354 23.99 -11.51 15.64
CA THR A 354 23.18 -11.98 16.76
C THR A 354 23.61 -13.41 17.15
N ASP A 355 23.67 -13.70 18.43
CA ASP A 355 23.95 -15.05 18.95
C ASP A 355 22.72 -15.97 18.91
N LYS A 356 21.56 -15.46 18.42
CA LYS A 356 20.27 -16.14 18.32
C LYS A 356 19.81 -16.30 16.87
N LEU A 357 20.72 -16.46 15.94
CA LEU A 357 20.40 -16.53 14.50
C LEU A 357 19.34 -17.60 14.18
N ASP A 358 19.49 -18.82 14.72
CA ASP A 358 18.55 -19.91 14.50
C ASP A 358 17.15 -19.57 15.00
N LEU A 359 17.06 -18.90 16.17
CA LEU A 359 15.79 -18.44 16.72
C LEU A 359 15.19 -17.32 15.88
N ALA A 360 15.99 -16.36 15.42
CA ALA A 360 15.56 -15.26 14.57
C ALA A 360 15.02 -15.77 13.22
N LEU A 361 15.68 -16.75 12.60
CA LEU A 361 15.21 -17.40 11.38
C LEU A 361 13.88 -18.14 11.60
N LYS A 362 13.78 -18.91 12.69
CA LYS A 362 12.54 -19.60 13.06
C LYS A 362 11.40 -18.62 13.33
N PHE A 363 11.70 -17.50 13.99
CA PHE A 363 10.73 -16.43 14.22
C PHE A 363 10.26 -15.80 12.90
N ALA A 364 11.16 -15.49 11.98
CA ALA A 364 10.84 -14.94 10.67
C ALA A 364 10.04 -15.93 9.81
N ASP A 365 10.39 -17.22 9.81
CA ASP A 365 9.68 -18.23 9.05
C ASP A 365 8.23 -18.42 9.50
N GLU A 366 7.94 -18.20 10.79
CA GLU A 366 6.60 -18.32 11.34
C GLU A 366 5.61 -17.33 10.72
N PHE A 367 6.05 -16.18 10.25
CA PHE A 367 5.21 -15.19 9.57
C PHE A 367 4.72 -15.67 8.19
N PHE A 368 5.41 -16.62 7.57
CA PHE A 368 4.98 -17.24 6.30
C PHE A 368 4.02 -18.41 6.53
N ASN A 369 3.76 -18.79 7.77
CA ASN A 369 2.67 -19.70 8.09
C ASN A 369 1.33 -18.99 7.87
N ILE A 370 0.45 -19.57 7.05
CA ILE A 370 -0.84 -18.95 6.66
C ILE A 370 -1.69 -18.60 7.89
N ASP A 371 -1.79 -19.48 8.87
CA ASP A 371 -2.59 -19.23 10.08
C ASP A 371 -2.01 -18.07 10.89
N THR A 372 -0.69 -18.00 11.02
CA THR A 372 0.01 -16.91 11.71
C THR A 372 -0.19 -15.59 10.99
N GLY A 373 -0.10 -15.57 9.66
CA GLY A 373 -0.37 -14.38 8.85
C GLY A 373 -1.81 -13.89 8.99
N LEU A 374 -2.80 -14.80 9.00
CA LEU A 374 -4.20 -14.43 9.22
C LEU A 374 -4.44 -13.86 10.63
N ILE A 375 -3.80 -14.43 11.65
CA ILE A 375 -3.89 -13.92 13.04
C ILE A 375 -3.22 -12.55 13.14
N GLU A 376 -2.05 -12.38 12.55
CA GLU A 376 -1.34 -11.10 12.54
C GLU A 376 -2.18 -10.00 11.87
N ARG A 377 -2.89 -10.33 10.79
CA ARG A 377 -3.68 -9.37 10.03
C ARG A 377 -5.06 -9.13 10.64
N PHE A 378 -5.78 -10.17 11.05
CA PHE A 378 -7.19 -10.13 11.36
C PHE A 378 -7.54 -10.42 12.83
N GLY A 379 -6.58 -10.79 13.68
CA GLY A 379 -6.81 -11.09 15.10
C GLY A 379 -7.20 -12.55 15.37
N GLU A 380 -8.03 -12.77 16.36
CA GLU A 380 -8.39 -14.09 16.87
C GLU A 380 -9.47 -14.78 16.02
N GLU A 381 -9.18 -16.00 15.52
CA GLU A 381 -10.17 -16.79 14.79
C GLU A 381 -11.39 -17.13 15.65
N GLY A 382 -12.58 -16.94 15.10
CA GLY A 382 -13.86 -17.11 15.80
C GLY A 382 -14.29 -15.90 16.64
N VAL A 383 -13.44 -14.89 16.77
CA VAL A 383 -13.72 -13.62 17.47
C VAL A 383 -13.68 -12.45 16.50
N ASP A 384 -12.59 -12.29 15.79
CA ASP A 384 -12.36 -11.18 14.87
C ASP A 384 -12.61 -11.56 13.42
N TRP A 385 -12.40 -12.82 13.08
CA TRP A 385 -12.65 -13.39 11.77
C TRP A 385 -13.04 -14.86 11.87
N THR A 386 -13.61 -15.42 10.79
CA THR A 386 -14.02 -16.83 10.75
C THR A 386 -13.84 -17.43 9.36
N ARG A 387 -13.48 -18.70 9.31
CA ARG A 387 -13.53 -19.59 8.13
C ARG A 387 -14.42 -20.81 8.36
N ASP A 388 -15.26 -20.79 9.42
CA ASP A 388 -16.24 -21.87 9.65
C ASP A 388 -17.21 -21.91 8.45
N PRO A 389 -17.35 -23.05 7.74
CA PRO A 389 -18.26 -23.19 6.61
C PRO A 389 -19.71 -22.78 6.90
N LYS A 390 -20.15 -22.83 8.16
CA LYS A 390 -21.50 -22.43 8.55
C LYS A 390 -21.69 -20.90 8.50
N ASP A 391 -20.64 -20.15 8.86
CA ASP A 391 -20.68 -18.70 8.83
C ASP A 391 -20.57 -18.19 7.40
N LEU A 392 -19.85 -18.94 6.53
CA LEU A 392 -19.67 -18.64 5.11
C LEU A 392 -20.88 -19.03 4.26
N GLU A 393 -21.81 -19.88 4.76
CA GLU A 393 -22.95 -20.35 3.99
C GLU A 393 -23.85 -19.22 3.52
N GLY A 394 -23.98 -19.05 2.20
CA GLY A 394 -24.79 -18.01 1.57
C GLY A 394 -24.17 -16.61 1.62
N GLN A 395 -22.91 -16.50 2.01
CA GLN A 395 -22.13 -15.27 1.89
C GLN A 395 -21.37 -15.26 0.56
N THR A 396 -21.15 -14.06 0.02
CA THR A 396 -20.50 -13.86 -1.27
C THR A 396 -19.77 -12.51 -1.30
N ASN A 397 -18.98 -12.26 -2.35
CA ASN A 397 -18.43 -10.95 -2.68
C ASN A 397 -18.44 -10.75 -4.21
N ALA A 398 -17.94 -9.60 -4.69
CA ALA A 398 -17.98 -9.27 -6.12
C ALA A 398 -17.20 -10.27 -6.99
N TYR A 399 -16.10 -10.82 -6.50
CA TYR A 399 -15.29 -11.78 -7.26
C TYR A 399 -15.99 -13.15 -7.40
N VAL A 400 -16.66 -13.59 -6.33
CA VAL A 400 -17.47 -14.83 -6.35
C VAL A 400 -18.71 -14.64 -7.23
N GLU A 401 -19.39 -13.50 -7.13
CA GLU A 401 -20.55 -13.19 -7.99
C GLU A 401 -20.18 -13.09 -9.48
N ALA A 402 -18.97 -12.59 -9.81
CA ALA A 402 -18.43 -12.57 -11.15
C ALA A 402 -17.99 -13.96 -11.68
N GLY A 403 -18.02 -14.98 -10.81
CA GLY A 403 -17.60 -16.35 -11.14
C GLY A 403 -16.09 -16.54 -11.29
N LEU A 404 -15.29 -15.61 -10.74
CA LEU A 404 -13.83 -15.72 -10.73
C LEU A 404 -13.34 -16.69 -9.66
N TYR A 405 -14.10 -16.86 -8.59
CA TYR A 405 -13.85 -17.83 -7.51
C TYR A 405 -15.15 -18.55 -7.14
N ASP A 406 -15.03 -19.78 -6.66
CA ASP A 406 -16.18 -20.63 -6.32
C ASP A 406 -16.89 -20.19 -5.03
N LYS A 407 -16.15 -19.65 -4.06
CA LYS A 407 -16.65 -19.29 -2.72
C LYS A 407 -15.68 -18.36 -1.99
N LEU A 408 -16.18 -17.75 -0.91
CA LEU A 408 -15.31 -17.04 0.04
C LEU A 408 -14.41 -18.01 0.81
N SER A 409 -13.22 -17.54 1.16
CA SER A 409 -12.27 -18.21 2.07
C SER A 409 -12.53 -17.87 3.54
N MET A 410 -12.93 -16.63 3.83
CA MET A 410 -13.18 -16.16 5.19
C MET A 410 -14.04 -14.90 5.25
N LEU A 411 -14.57 -14.61 6.47
CA LEU A 411 -15.22 -13.35 6.81
C LEU A 411 -14.43 -12.64 7.90
N VAL A 412 -14.24 -11.33 7.76
CA VAL A 412 -13.86 -10.45 8.86
C VAL A 412 -15.13 -10.00 9.58
N ILE A 413 -15.22 -10.23 10.89
CA ILE A 413 -16.44 -10.03 11.67
C ILE A 413 -16.30 -8.95 12.76
N SER A 414 -15.09 -8.48 13.04
CA SER A 414 -14.84 -7.37 13.97
C SER A 414 -14.36 -6.11 13.24
N THR A 415 -14.40 -4.98 13.95
CA THR A 415 -13.94 -3.68 13.47
C THR A 415 -12.43 -3.44 13.71
N ILE A 416 -11.64 -4.51 13.74
CA ILE A 416 -10.23 -4.50 14.11
C ILE A 416 -9.36 -3.49 13.32
N TRP A 417 -9.76 -3.20 12.08
CA TRP A 417 -9.06 -2.23 11.24
C TRP A 417 -9.45 -0.77 11.52
N SER A 418 -10.58 -0.53 12.16
CA SER A 418 -11.13 0.81 12.42
C SER A 418 -10.90 1.30 13.83
N ASP A 419 -10.66 0.39 14.79
CA ASP A 419 -10.59 0.69 16.21
C ASP A 419 -9.18 0.52 16.76
N ASN A 420 -8.89 1.23 17.86
CA ASN A 420 -7.70 0.98 18.66
C ASN A 420 -7.83 -0.40 19.31
N GLN A 421 -6.79 -1.21 19.22
CA GLN A 421 -6.86 -2.62 19.59
C GLN A 421 -5.53 -3.13 20.16
N SER A 422 -5.55 -4.33 20.76
CA SER A 422 -4.38 -5.12 21.21
C SER A 422 -4.51 -6.57 20.75
N GLN A 423 -4.99 -6.78 19.52
CA GLN A 423 -5.17 -8.11 18.94
C GLN A 423 -4.03 -8.43 17.97
N THR A 424 -3.59 -7.45 17.18
CA THR A 424 -2.57 -7.59 16.13
C THR A 424 -1.51 -6.51 16.25
N TRP A 425 -0.43 -6.64 15.47
CA TRP A 425 0.55 -5.56 15.29
C TRP A 425 0.21 -4.62 14.12
N ARG A 426 -1.02 -4.68 13.61
CA ARG A 426 -1.50 -3.85 12.49
C ARG A 426 -0.81 -4.15 11.17
N ASN A 427 -0.59 -5.41 10.89
CA ASN A 427 0.03 -5.87 9.65
C ASN A 427 1.51 -5.46 9.52
N HIS A 428 2.19 -5.23 10.66
CA HIS A 428 3.61 -4.95 10.68
C HIS A 428 4.39 -6.26 10.72
N GLY A 429 5.00 -6.64 9.62
CA GLY A 429 5.81 -7.83 9.49
C GLY A 429 5.67 -8.53 8.14
N PRO A 430 6.61 -9.42 7.80
CA PRO A 430 6.50 -10.20 6.58
C PRO A 430 5.28 -11.12 6.67
N ARG A 431 4.76 -11.52 5.52
CA ARG A 431 3.61 -12.42 5.43
C ARG A 431 3.48 -12.99 4.04
N TYR A 432 2.67 -14.01 3.93
CA TYR A 432 2.24 -14.54 2.65
C TYR A 432 0.72 -14.67 2.62
N ALA A 433 0.10 -14.05 1.63
CA ALA A 433 -1.27 -14.32 1.22
C ALA A 433 -1.32 -14.43 -0.31
N SER A 434 -1.92 -15.51 -0.82
CA SER A 434 -2.12 -15.63 -2.27
C SER A 434 -3.17 -14.64 -2.76
N LEU A 435 -3.14 -14.34 -4.05
CA LEU A 435 -4.16 -13.50 -4.71
C LEU A 435 -5.58 -14.05 -4.47
N GLU A 436 -5.75 -15.39 -4.50
CA GLU A 436 -7.03 -16.02 -4.20
C GLU A 436 -7.50 -15.70 -2.78
N MET A 437 -6.58 -15.82 -1.79
CA MET A 437 -6.92 -15.48 -0.40
C MET A 437 -7.37 -14.02 -0.27
N GLY A 438 -6.63 -13.07 -0.86
CA GLY A 438 -7.00 -11.66 -0.82
C GLY A 438 -8.36 -11.38 -1.46
N ASN A 439 -8.64 -11.96 -2.62
CA ASN A 439 -9.88 -11.76 -3.37
C ASN A 439 -11.09 -12.50 -2.80
N THR A 440 -10.91 -13.50 -1.94
CA THR A 440 -12.01 -14.30 -1.36
C THR A 440 -12.31 -13.98 0.10
N VAL A 441 -11.73 -12.93 0.63
CA VAL A 441 -12.10 -12.35 1.94
C VAL A 441 -13.29 -11.40 1.76
N TYR A 442 -14.22 -11.40 2.72
CA TYR A 442 -15.28 -10.41 2.81
C TYR A 442 -15.32 -9.77 4.19
N ASP A 443 -15.30 -8.44 4.23
CA ASP A 443 -15.46 -7.69 5.47
C ASP A 443 -16.94 -7.60 5.85
N TYR A 444 -17.34 -8.44 6.79
CA TYR A 444 -18.69 -8.51 7.35
C TYR A 444 -18.84 -7.76 8.69
N SER A 445 -17.85 -6.95 9.06
CA SER A 445 -17.81 -6.23 10.36
C SER A 445 -19.01 -5.31 10.59
N SER A 446 -19.64 -4.81 9.51
CA SER A 446 -20.89 -4.05 9.58
C SER A 446 -22.14 -4.89 9.85
N GLY A 447 -22.04 -6.22 9.77
CA GLY A 447 -23.18 -7.15 9.82
C GLY A 447 -24.11 -7.11 8.59
N ASN A 448 -23.71 -6.41 7.53
CA ASN A 448 -24.49 -6.31 6.30
C ASN A 448 -24.13 -7.46 5.35
N LYS A 449 -25.18 -8.04 4.72
CA LYS A 449 -24.94 -8.96 3.61
C LYS A 449 -24.37 -8.22 2.43
N PHE A 450 -23.62 -8.95 1.61
CA PHE A 450 -23.12 -8.44 0.34
C PHE A 450 -24.24 -7.80 -0.50
N ASP A 451 -23.98 -6.60 -0.96
CA ASP A 451 -24.79 -5.88 -1.95
C ASP A 451 -23.87 -5.44 -3.08
N VAL A 452 -24.17 -5.83 -4.30
CA VAL A 452 -23.40 -5.45 -5.49
C VAL A 452 -23.29 -3.92 -5.67
N ASN A 453 -24.23 -3.18 -5.10
CA ASN A 453 -24.22 -1.71 -5.08
C ASN A 453 -23.51 -1.14 -3.84
N ASP A 454 -23.04 -1.99 -2.93
CA ASP A 454 -22.24 -1.54 -1.81
C ASP A 454 -20.96 -0.87 -2.34
N PRO A 455 -20.70 0.37 -1.96
CA PRO A 455 -19.49 1.07 -2.36
C PRO A 455 -18.19 0.28 -2.11
N THR A 456 -18.15 -0.54 -1.07
CA THR A 456 -16.98 -1.39 -0.78
C THR A 456 -16.66 -2.39 -1.89
N GLN A 457 -17.63 -2.69 -2.76
CA GLN A 457 -17.45 -3.60 -3.90
C GLN A 457 -16.94 -2.91 -5.17
N LEU A 458 -16.86 -1.58 -5.19
CA LEU A 458 -16.36 -0.83 -6.35
C LEU A 458 -14.90 -1.19 -6.67
N ASN A 459 -14.09 -1.50 -5.68
CA ASN A 459 -12.70 -1.91 -5.88
C ASN A 459 -12.63 -3.17 -6.76
N ALA A 460 -13.42 -4.20 -6.45
CA ALA A 460 -13.47 -5.42 -7.25
C ALA A 460 -13.99 -5.17 -8.67
N LYS A 461 -15.07 -4.37 -8.81
CA LYS A 461 -15.59 -3.99 -10.14
C LYS A 461 -14.57 -3.22 -10.97
N SER A 462 -13.76 -2.38 -10.35
CA SER A 462 -12.75 -1.59 -11.05
C SER A 462 -11.69 -2.46 -11.73
N TYR A 463 -11.41 -3.65 -11.22
CA TYR A 463 -10.42 -4.55 -11.82
C TYR A 463 -10.74 -4.86 -13.28
N GLU A 464 -12.01 -5.22 -13.60
CA GLU A 464 -12.42 -5.54 -14.97
C GLU A 464 -12.31 -4.33 -15.91
N MET A 465 -12.53 -3.12 -15.40
CA MET A 465 -12.53 -1.89 -16.19
C MET A 465 -11.12 -1.32 -16.41
N TYR A 466 -10.26 -1.41 -15.40
CA TYR A 466 -8.96 -0.71 -15.37
C TYR A 466 -7.77 -1.62 -15.64
N TYR A 467 -7.73 -2.82 -15.03
CA TYR A 467 -6.57 -3.69 -15.18
C TYR A 467 -6.20 -3.99 -16.65
N PRO A 468 -7.15 -4.24 -17.58
CA PRO A 468 -6.81 -4.45 -18.98
C PRO A 468 -6.26 -3.20 -19.70
N LYS A 469 -6.19 -2.05 -19.01
CA LYS A 469 -5.81 -0.76 -19.59
C LYS A 469 -4.39 -0.30 -19.20
N HIS A 470 -3.52 -1.19 -18.78
CA HIS A 470 -2.09 -0.90 -18.67
C HIS A 470 -1.34 -1.41 -19.92
N PRO A 471 -0.14 -0.87 -20.24
CA PRO A 471 0.68 -1.40 -21.32
C PRO A 471 1.18 -2.81 -21.01
N GLU A 472 1.50 -3.58 -22.05
CA GLU A 472 2.05 -4.94 -21.90
C GLU A 472 3.42 -4.90 -21.20
N ASN A 473 4.25 -3.90 -21.55
CA ASN A 473 5.57 -3.71 -20.99
C ASN A 473 5.55 -2.57 -19.99
N VAL A 474 5.76 -2.88 -18.72
CA VAL A 474 5.84 -1.91 -17.62
C VAL A 474 7.23 -1.96 -17.00
N LEU A 475 7.81 -0.79 -16.74
CA LEU A 475 9.12 -0.69 -16.09
C LEU A 475 9.03 -1.25 -14.66
N PRO A 476 9.80 -2.31 -14.34
CA PRO A 476 9.82 -2.83 -12.99
C PRO A 476 10.52 -1.85 -12.04
N ALA A 477 10.36 -2.06 -10.74
CA ALA A 477 11.12 -1.31 -9.74
C ALA A 477 12.63 -1.52 -9.95
N LEU A 478 13.33 -0.46 -10.36
CA LEU A 478 14.76 -0.52 -10.63
C LEU A 478 15.56 -0.60 -9.33
N LYS A 479 16.58 -1.46 -9.34
CA LYS A 479 17.52 -1.65 -8.23
C LYS A 479 18.89 -1.14 -8.65
N TYR A 480 19.22 0.05 -8.18
CA TYR A 480 20.51 0.66 -8.43
C TYR A 480 21.58 0.10 -7.50
N THR A 481 22.80 -0.06 -8.00
CA THR A 481 23.99 -0.27 -7.17
C THR A 481 24.32 1.02 -6.39
N LEU A 482 25.18 0.94 -5.38
CA LEU A 482 25.63 2.13 -4.64
C LEU A 482 26.32 3.15 -5.56
N GLU A 483 27.16 2.70 -6.51
CA GLU A 483 27.84 3.56 -7.49
C GLU A 483 26.83 4.25 -8.44
N GLU A 484 25.81 3.52 -8.90
CA GLU A 484 24.74 4.06 -9.72
C GLU A 484 23.92 5.08 -8.93
N THR A 485 23.56 4.77 -7.68
CA THR A 485 22.84 5.70 -6.81
C THR A 485 23.65 6.97 -6.57
N GLU A 486 24.95 6.89 -6.27
CA GLU A 486 25.82 8.05 -6.13
C GLU A 486 25.83 8.91 -7.41
N THR A 487 25.78 8.26 -8.57
CA THR A 487 25.80 8.94 -9.88
C THR A 487 24.54 9.75 -10.15
N ILE A 488 23.36 9.24 -9.75
CA ILE A 488 22.05 9.83 -10.08
C ILE A 488 21.26 10.32 -8.86
N GLN A 489 21.88 10.41 -7.68
CA GLN A 489 21.20 10.76 -6.41
C GLN A 489 20.43 12.09 -6.50
N GLU A 490 21.04 13.10 -7.14
CA GLU A 490 20.40 14.39 -7.34
C GLU A 490 19.20 14.27 -8.31
N GLN A 491 19.35 13.54 -9.40
CA GLN A 491 18.35 13.35 -10.44
C GLN A 491 17.11 12.62 -9.93
N LEU A 492 17.29 11.60 -9.09
CA LEU A 492 16.17 10.84 -8.48
C LEU A 492 15.18 11.72 -7.70
N THR A 493 15.63 12.87 -7.23
CA THR A 493 14.78 13.80 -6.45
C THR A 493 14.39 15.03 -7.25
N THR A 494 15.33 15.63 -7.97
CA THR A 494 15.11 16.94 -8.59
C THR A 494 14.31 16.84 -9.89
N LEU A 495 14.55 15.81 -10.71
CA LEU A 495 13.85 15.68 -11.99
C LEU A 495 12.35 15.39 -11.83
N PRO A 496 11.89 14.42 -10.99
CA PRO A 496 10.45 14.24 -10.77
C PRO A 496 9.77 15.52 -10.25
N THR A 497 10.36 16.19 -9.26
CA THR A 497 9.82 17.44 -8.71
C THR A 497 9.71 18.53 -9.78
N PHE A 498 10.72 18.66 -10.65
CA PHE A 498 10.72 19.62 -11.74
C PHE A 498 9.66 19.28 -12.79
N VAL A 499 9.47 18.01 -13.14
CA VAL A 499 8.44 17.56 -14.08
C VAL A 499 7.04 17.89 -13.55
N ASP A 500 6.76 17.59 -12.27
CA ASP A 500 5.49 17.88 -11.63
C ASP A 500 5.20 19.40 -11.61
N GLN A 501 6.21 20.22 -11.27
CA GLN A 501 6.09 21.66 -11.32
C GLN A 501 5.81 22.15 -12.74
N CYS A 502 6.56 21.67 -13.74
CA CYS A 502 6.37 22.07 -15.13
C CYS A 502 5.01 21.63 -15.68
N MET A 503 4.52 20.43 -15.28
CA MET A 503 3.17 19.97 -15.63
C MET A 503 2.11 20.98 -15.15
N ALA A 504 2.17 21.40 -13.89
CA ALA A 504 1.28 22.42 -13.36
C ALA A 504 1.42 23.76 -14.07
N GLU A 505 2.65 24.21 -14.38
CA GLU A 505 2.92 25.45 -15.10
C GLU A 505 2.39 25.43 -16.54
N PHE A 506 2.53 24.32 -17.25
CA PHE A 506 2.00 24.15 -18.60
C PHE A 506 0.46 24.15 -18.59
N ILE A 507 -0.15 23.37 -17.70
CA ILE A 507 -1.61 23.28 -17.61
C ILE A 507 -2.24 24.63 -17.24
N THR A 508 -1.64 25.38 -16.32
CA THR A 508 -2.14 26.70 -15.91
C THR A 508 -1.74 27.84 -16.87
N GLY A 509 -0.91 27.57 -17.87
CA GLY A 509 -0.44 28.56 -18.83
C GLY A 509 0.68 29.46 -18.29
N ALA A 510 1.25 29.18 -17.13
CA ALA A 510 2.42 29.89 -16.61
C ALA A 510 3.68 29.62 -17.45
N ARG A 511 3.74 28.46 -18.10
CA ARG A 511 4.75 28.09 -19.10
C ARG A 511 4.08 27.85 -20.44
N SER A 512 4.69 28.35 -21.54
CA SER A 512 4.12 28.20 -22.89
C SER A 512 4.33 26.78 -23.44
N LEU A 513 3.27 26.23 -24.08
CA LEU A 513 3.32 24.95 -24.82
C LEU A 513 3.69 25.15 -26.31
N ASP A 514 4.07 26.35 -26.75
CA ASP A 514 4.62 26.55 -28.10
C ASP A 514 6.00 25.85 -28.23
N ASP A 515 6.51 25.81 -29.48
CA ASP A 515 7.79 25.11 -29.72
C ASP A 515 8.97 25.71 -28.96
N ALA A 516 8.96 27.01 -28.71
CA ALA A 516 10.03 27.68 -27.97
C ALA A 516 9.98 27.33 -26.47
N GLY A 517 8.79 27.33 -25.87
CA GLY A 517 8.62 26.93 -24.46
C GLY A 517 8.87 25.45 -24.23
N TRP A 518 8.40 24.62 -25.16
CA TRP A 518 8.64 23.18 -25.10
C TRP A 518 10.13 22.82 -25.22
N ASN A 519 10.83 23.40 -26.21
CA ASN A 519 12.27 23.16 -26.36
C ASN A 519 13.08 23.67 -25.15
N ALA A 520 12.70 24.81 -24.57
CA ALA A 520 13.34 25.30 -23.34
C ALA A 520 13.19 24.32 -22.18
N TYR A 521 12.00 23.71 -22.02
CA TYR A 521 11.76 22.67 -21.03
C TYR A 521 12.65 21.42 -21.25
N LEU A 522 12.78 20.96 -22.49
CA LEU A 522 13.65 19.84 -22.82
C LEU A 522 15.14 20.15 -22.54
N ASP A 523 15.59 21.37 -22.87
CA ASP A 523 16.95 21.84 -22.58
C ASP A 523 17.22 21.92 -21.06
N GLU A 524 16.21 22.31 -20.27
CA GLU A 524 16.30 22.34 -18.81
C GLU A 524 16.44 20.94 -18.23
N LEU A 525 15.66 19.96 -18.68
CA LEU A 525 15.77 18.56 -18.27
C LEU A 525 17.16 17.98 -18.57
N GLU A 526 17.71 18.26 -19.76
CA GLU A 526 19.07 17.85 -20.11
C GLU A 526 20.12 18.51 -19.21
N THR A 527 19.96 19.80 -18.90
CA THR A 527 20.85 20.53 -17.99
C THR A 527 20.82 19.94 -16.57
N MET A 528 19.68 19.41 -16.15
CA MET A 528 19.51 18.73 -14.86
C MET A 528 20.04 17.27 -14.87
N GLY A 529 20.44 16.74 -16.03
CA GLY A 529 21.07 15.42 -16.15
C GLY A 529 20.11 14.29 -16.51
N LEU A 530 19.05 14.56 -17.28
CA LEU A 530 18.10 13.54 -17.71
C LEU A 530 18.79 12.38 -18.46
N SER A 531 19.71 12.67 -19.38
CA SER A 531 20.45 11.64 -20.11
C SER A 531 21.23 10.71 -19.16
N THR A 532 21.86 11.26 -18.11
CA THR A 532 22.58 10.46 -17.11
C THR A 532 21.62 9.53 -16.35
N TRP A 533 20.43 10.03 -15.99
CA TRP A 533 19.42 9.21 -15.32
C TRP A 533 18.93 8.08 -16.23
N LEU A 534 18.61 8.38 -17.49
CA LEU A 534 18.15 7.38 -18.46
C LEU A 534 19.20 6.29 -18.72
N GLU A 535 20.46 6.67 -18.93
CA GLU A 535 21.56 5.72 -19.14
C GLU A 535 21.73 4.79 -17.93
N THR A 536 21.73 5.36 -16.72
CA THR A 536 21.85 4.57 -15.49
C THR A 536 20.64 3.66 -15.27
N ALA A 537 19.44 4.17 -15.53
CA ALA A 537 18.19 3.40 -15.43
C ALA A 537 18.18 2.23 -16.45
N GLN A 538 18.67 2.44 -17.67
CA GLN A 538 18.80 1.39 -18.67
C GLN A 538 19.74 0.27 -18.21
N VAL A 539 20.90 0.62 -17.62
CA VAL A 539 21.83 -0.37 -17.08
C VAL A 539 21.17 -1.18 -15.94
N ALA A 540 20.44 -0.51 -15.05
CA ALA A 540 19.73 -1.18 -13.97
C ALA A 540 18.60 -2.09 -14.51
N TYR A 541 17.88 -1.65 -15.55
CA TYR A 541 16.86 -2.43 -16.22
C TYR A 541 17.42 -3.67 -16.93
N ASP A 542 18.54 -3.51 -17.65
CA ASP A 542 19.16 -4.64 -18.35
C ASP A 542 19.66 -5.74 -17.40
N ARG A 543 19.90 -5.43 -16.12
CA ARG A 543 20.17 -6.44 -15.08
C ARG A 543 18.93 -7.25 -14.68
N THR A 544 17.73 -6.77 -14.94
CA THR A 544 16.49 -7.50 -14.58
C THR A 544 16.06 -8.50 -15.65
N LYS A 545 16.68 -8.43 -16.85
CA LYS A 545 16.44 -9.36 -17.96
C LYS A 545 17.27 -10.64 -17.78
#